data_d6ef7ec8f941ef0453babb0e4a8a884f
#
_entry.id   d6ef7ec8f941ef0453babb0e4a8a884f
#
_cell.length_a   1.000
_cell.length_b   1.000
_cell.length_c   1.000
_cell.angle_alpha   90.00
_cell.angle_beta   90.00
_cell.angle_gamma   90.00
#
_symmetry.space_group_name_H-M   'P 1'
#
loop_
_entity.id
_entity.type
_entity.pdbx_description
1 polymer ?
#
loop_
_entity_poly.entity_id
_entity_poly.type
_entity_poly.pdbx_seq_one_letter_code
_entity_poly.pdbx_strand_id
1 'polypeptide(L)'
;EKGVRRILDGTNEDDMHVYRPGIRALKELGIISPLAELHITKEAVKGMASEYGISVASRPSTPCMATRLPYNTRIDYDVLDRIAQGEAYLRDVLPGNVRLRLHGGIARLEVDNEAFARLLDMRADVVRQLKGLGFTYVALDLEGFRSGSMDVGITEVHGSADPSGAVPL
;
A
#
# COMPACT_ATOMS: atom_id res chain seq x y z
N GLU A 1 -9.49 0.99 28.23
CA GLU A 1 -8.76 -0.26 27.92
C GLU A 1 -9.77 -1.39 27.84
N LYS A 2 -9.87 -2.06 26.67
CA LYS A 2 -10.92 -3.06 26.38
C LYS A 2 -10.60 -4.48 26.90
N GLY A 3 -9.63 -4.66 27.80
CA GLY A 3 -9.24 -5.95 28.38
C GLY A 3 -8.69 -6.97 27.37
N VAL A 4 -8.23 -6.53 26.20
CA VAL A 4 -7.63 -7.39 25.16
C VAL A 4 -6.30 -7.92 25.68
N ARG A 5 -6.16 -9.25 25.74
CA ARG A 5 -4.95 -9.92 26.24
C ARG A 5 -4.01 -10.40 25.14
N ARG A 6 -4.52 -10.63 23.93
CA ARG A 6 -3.76 -11.11 22.78
C ARG A 6 -4.25 -10.44 21.52
N ILE A 7 -3.32 -10.08 20.65
CA ILE A 7 -3.60 -9.58 19.31
C ILE A 7 -3.03 -10.60 18.34
N LEU A 8 -3.85 -11.01 17.37
CA LEU A 8 -3.47 -11.93 16.31
C LEU A 8 -3.52 -11.19 14.99
N ASP A 9 -2.65 -11.59 14.04
CA ASP A 9 -2.67 -11.08 12.68
C ASP A 9 -2.77 -12.21 11.65
N GLY A 10 -2.93 -11.87 10.38
CA GLY A 10 -3.09 -12.81 9.27
C GLY A 10 -1.81 -13.07 8.47
N THR A 11 -0.63 -12.77 9.02
CA THR A 11 0.65 -13.10 8.38
C THR A 11 0.75 -14.61 8.21
N ASN A 12 1.02 -15.06 6.98
CA ASN A 12 1.12 -16.47 6.60
C ASN A 12 2.57 -16.84 6.25
N GLU A 13 2.82 -18.12 5.93
CA GLU A 13 4.17 -18.62 5.62
C GLU A 13 4.82 -17.88 4.45
N ASP A 14 4.08 -17.63 3.35
CA ASP A 14 4.64 -16.95 2.17
C ASP A 14 5.10 -15.52 2.49
N ASP A 15 4.44 -14.86 3.45
CA ASP A 15 4.78 -13.51 3.90
C ASP A 15 6.13 -13.45 4.63
N MET A 16 6.60 -14.58 5.19
CA MET A 16 7.88 -14.68 5.88
C MET A 16 9.08 -14.71 4.93
N HIS A 17 8.86 -15.02 3.66
CA HIS A 17 9.90 -15.14 2.62
C HIS A 17 10.02 -13.90 1.73
N VAL A 18 9.23 -12.84 2.00
CA VAL A 18 9.29 -11.57 1.28
C VAL A 18 9.66 -10.42 2.22
N TYR A 19 10.28 -9.38 1.65
CA TYR A 19 10.61 -8.20 2.44
C TYR A 19 9.34 -7.49 2.93
N ARG A 20 9.09 -7.55 4.23
CA ARG A 20 7.96 -6.90 4.90
C ARG A 20 8.41 -6.25 6.21
N PRO A 21 8.75 -4.96 6.19
CA PRO A 21 9.18 -4.24 7.39
C PRO A 21 8.15 -4.29 8.54
N GLY A 22 6.85 -4.45 8.22
CA GLY A 22 5.78 -4.63 9.21
C GLY A 22 5.94 -5.87 10.10
N ILE A 23 6.57 -6.95 9.63
CA ILE A 23 6.79 -8.18 10.43
C ILE A 23 7.65 -7.88 11.66
N ARG A 24 8.63 -6.99 11.51
CA ARG A 24 9.46 -6.56 12.66
C ARG A 24 8.58 -5.87 13.72
N ALA A 25 7.70 -4.97 13.32
CA ALA A 25 6.79 -4.28 14.24
C ALA A 25 5.85 -5.26 14.94
N LEU A 26 5.34 -6.28 14.25
CA LEU A 26 4.52 -7.33 14.87
C LEU A 26 5.26 -8.03 15.99
N LYS A 27 6.52 -8.42 15.77
CA LYS A 27 7.37 -9.06 16.79
C LYS A 27 7.66 -8.13 17.97
N GLU A 28 8.00 -6.87 17.71
CA GLU A 28 8.27 -5.87 18.75
C GLU A 28 7.03 -5.58 19.62
N LEU A 29 5.84 -5.65 19.04
CA LEU A 29 4.55 -5.45 19.74
C LEU A 29 3.97 -6.72 20.36
N GLY A 30 4.64 -7.88 20.23
CA GLY A 30 4.16 -9.16 20.75
C GLY A 30 2.86 -9.64 20.09
N ILE A 31 2.64 -9.28 18.82
CA ILE A 31 1.50 -9.74 18.02
C ILE A 31 1.81 -11.15 17.51
N ILE A 32 0.85 -12.05 17.65
CA ILE A 32 0.98 -13.47 17.29
C ILE A 32 0.48 -13.65 15.86
N SER A 33 1.26 -14.37 15.05
CA SER A 33 0.94 -14.70 13.65
C SER A 33 0.69 -16.21 13.51
N PRO A 34 -0.50 -16.73 13.90
CA PRO A 34 -0.72 -18.18 14.01
C PRO A 34 -0.55 -18.93 12.68
N LEU A 35 -0.89 -18.29 11.56
CA LEU A 35 -0.76 -18.91 10.24
C LEU A 35 0.71 -19.12 9.86
N ALA A 36 1.57 -18.12 10.16
CA ALA A 36 3.01 -18.25 9.96
C ALA A 36 3.65 -19.26 10.92
N GLU A 37 3.25 -19.24 12.20
CA GLU A 37 3.75 -20.20 13.21
C GLU A 37 3.43 -21.65 12.87
N LEU A 38 2.30 -21.88 12.20
CA LEU A 38 1.83 -23.20 11.75
C LEU A 38 2.25 -23.52 10.29
N HIS A 39 3.09 -22.70 9.68
CA HIS A 39 3.55 -22.84 8.30
C HIS A 39 2.41 -22.97 7.28
N ILE A 40 1.30 -22.24 7.51
CA ILE A 40 0.15 -22.25 6.62
C ILE A 40 0.40 -21.25 5.49
N THR A 41 0.40 -21.77 4.26
CA THR A 41 0.62 -20.97 3.04
C THR A 41 -0.61 -20.12 2.67
N LYS A 42 -0.43 -19.11 1.85
CA LYS A 42 -1.53 -18.28 1.34
C LYS A 42 -2.55 -19.08 0.55
N GLU A 43 -2.12 -20.12 -0.17
CA GLU A 43 -3.00 -21.02 -0.89
C GLU A 43 -3.88 -21.83 0.07
N ALA A 44 -3.28 -22.40 1.11
CA ALA A 44 -4.03 -23.13 2.14
C ALA A 44 -5.04 -22.20 2.86
N VAL A 45 -4.66 -20.96 3.17
CA VAL A 45 -5.58 -19.96 3.76
C VAL A 45 -6.78 -19.70 2.85
N LYS A 46 -6.55 -19.55 1.53
CA LYS A 46 -7.64 -19.36 0.56
C LYS A 46 -8.56 -20.56 0.48
N GLY A 47 -8.00 -21.77 0.52
CA GLY A 47 -8.77 -23.01 0.56
C GLY A 47 -9.69 -23.06 1.78
N MET A 48 -9.12 -22.88 2.97
CA MET A 48 -9.90 -22.82 4.22
C MET A 48 -10.98 -21.73 4.18
N ALA A 49 -10.63 -20.53 3.72
CA ALA A 49 -11.60 -19.43 3.62
C ALA A 49 -12.77 -19.79 2.69
N SER A 50 -12.48 -20.50 1.59
CA SER A 50 -13.52 -21.00 0.67
C SER A 50 -14.43 -22.05 1.33
N GLU A 51 -13.85 -23.01 2.06
CA GLU A 51 -14.60 -24.03 2.80
C GLU A 51 -15.55 -23.43 3.85
N TYR A 52 -15.09 -22.36 4.52
CA TYR A 52 -15.91 -21.61 5.47
C TYR A 52 -16.88 -20.61 4.81
N GLY A 53 -16.97 -20.55 3.49
CA GLY A 53 -17.88 -19.65 2.77
C GLY A 53 -17.49 -18.18 2.88
N ILE A 54 -16.23 -17.87 3.16
CA ILE A 54 -15.75 -16.49 3.30
C ILE A 54 -15.57 -15.88 1.90
N SER A 55 -16.41 -14.90 1.55
CA SER A 55 -16.49 -14.31 0.20
C SER A 55 -15.22 -13.62 -0.29
N VAL A 56 -14.26 -13.35 0.59
CA VAL A 56 -12.99 -12.68 0.24
C VAL A 56 -11.91 -13.66 -0.24
N ALA A 57 -12.15 -14.97 -0.22
CA ALA A 57 -11.15 -15.98 -0.64
C ALA A 57 -10.63 -15.75 -2.07
N SER A 58 -11.48 -15.24 -2.97
CA SER A 58 -11.14 -14.96 -4.37
C SER A 58 -10.65 -13.52 -4.61
N ARG A 59 -10.67 -12.65 -3.61
CA ARG A 59 -10.26 -11.24 -3.78
C ARG A 59 -8.74 -11.12 -3.96
N PRO A 60 -8.29 -10.24 -4.86
CA PRO A 60 -6.88 -9.86 -4.91
C PRO A 60 -6.42 -9.24 -3.59
N SER A 61 -5.16 -9.47 -3.24
CA SER A 61 -4.57 -8.81 -2.07
C SER A 61 -4.60 -7.31 -2.24
N THR A 62 -5.23 -6.60 -1.29
CA THR A 62 -5.25 -5.13 -1.29
C THR A 62 -4.20 -4.64 -0.31
N PRO A 63 -3.10 -4.01 -0.77
CA PRO A 63 -2.09 -3.45 0.11
C PRO A 63 -2.68 -2.42 1.07
N CYS A 64 -2.15 -2.40 2.31
CA CYS A 64 -2.53 -1.42 3.31
C CYS A 64 -2.43 0.02 2.78
N MET A 65 -3.36 0.90 3.16
CA MET A 65 -3.35 2.31 2.76
C MET A 65 -2.07 3.05 3.19
N ALA A 66 -1.41 2.61 4.26
CA ALA A 66 -0.13 3.18 4.68
C ALA A 66 0.95 3.10 3.58
N THR A 67 0.86 2.13 2.66
CA THR A 67 1.79 2.03 1.51
C THR A 67 1.66 3.20 0.52
N ARG A 68 0.66 4.08 0.67
CA ARG A 68 0.51 5.29 -0.14
C ARG A 68 1.36 6.45 0.36
N LEU A 69 1.94 6.31 1.53
CA LEU A 69 2.79 7.31 2.18
C LEU A 69 4.27 6.92 2.05
N PRO A 70 5.19 7.88 1.97
CA PRO A 70 6.62 7.62 2.08
C PRO A 70 6.96 6.92 3.40
N TYR A 71 8.02 6.13 3.41
CA TYR A 71 8.53 5.51 4.64
C TYR A 71 8.84 6.58 5.70
N ASN A 72 8.70 6.20 6.96
CA ASN A 72 8.89 7.06 8.12
C ASN A 72 7.94 8.27 8.20
N THR A 73 6.91 8.34 7.34
CA THR A 73 5.86 9.35 7.46
C THR A 73 4.91 8.97 8.59
N ARG A 74 4.60 9.94 9.46
CA ARG A 74 3.55 9.76 10.48
C ARG A 74 2.23 9.47 9.80
N ILE A 75 1.54 8.43 10.26
CA ILE A 75 0.20 8.08 9.77
C ILE A 75 -0.80 9.12 10.28
N ASP A 76 -1.49 9.76 9.33
CA ASP A 76 -2.59 10.67 9.55
C ASP A 76 -3.83 10.09 8.88
N TYR A 77 -4.86 9.81 9.65
CA TYR A 77 -6.08 9.16 9.16
C TYR A 77 -6.86 10.05 8.20
N ASP A 78 -6.86 11.38 8.40
CA ASP A 78 -7.51 12.33 7.50
C ASP A 78 -6.82 12.35 6.13
N VAL A 79 -5.49 12.21 6.13
CA VAL A 79 -4.70 12.06 4.90
C VAL A 79 -5.02 10.75 4.20
N LEU A 80 -5.07 9.63 4.93
CA LEU A 80 -5.41 8.33 4.35
C LEU A 80 -6.84 8.31 3.79
N ASP A 81 -7.80 8.96 4.45
CA ASP A 81 -9.16 9.07 3.97
C ASP A 81 -9.25 9.86 2.65
N ARG A 82 -8.55 11.00 2.55
CA ARG A 82 -8.44 11.77 1.29
C ARG A 82 -7.82 10.95 0.16
N ILE A 83 -6.79 10.16 0.45
CA ILE A 83 -6.18 9.25 -0.53
C ILE A 83 -7.19 8.18 -0.95
N ALA A 84 -7.92 7.57 -0.01
CA ALA A 84 -8.93 6.56 -0.29
C ALA A 84 -10.06 7.09 -1.18
N GLN A 85 -10.55 8.30 -0.90
CA GLN A 85 -11.55 8.98 -1.72
C GLN A 85 -11.04 9.27 -3.14
N GLY A 86 -9.78 9.74 -3.26
CA GLY A 86 -9.15 9.97 -4.56
C GLY A 86 -8.99 8.68 -5.38
N GLU A 87 -8.53 7.59 -4.75
CA GLU A 87 -8.43 6.28 -5.42
C GLU A 87 -9.80 5.73 -5.78
N ALA A 88 -10.84 5.91 -4.95
CA ALA A 88 -12.20 5.48 -5.26
C ALA A 88 -12.72 6.18 -6.52
N TYR A 89 -12.64 7.52 -6.55
CA TYR A 89 -13.02 8.31 -7.74
C TYR A 89 -12.27 7.85 -9.00
N LEU A 90 -10.96 7.67 -8.90
CA LEU A 90 -10.16 7.26 -10.06
C LEU A 90 -10.52 5.84 -10.55
N ARG A 91 -10.81 4.91 -9.65
CA ARG A 91 -11.27 3.55 -10.01
C ARG A 91 -12.63 3.53 -10.69
N ASP A 92 -13.49 4.49 -10.40
CA ASP A 92 -14.81 4.60 -11.04
C ASP A 92 -14.69 5.08 -12.50
N VAL A 93 -13.64 5.84 -12.82
CA VAL A 93 -13.50 6.48 -14.14
C VAL A 93 -12.40 5.91 -15.02
N LEU A 94 -11.45 5.15 -14.43
CA LEU A 94 -10.31 4.54 -15.13
C LEU A 94 -10.37 3.01 -15.04
N PRO A 95 -9.97 2.30 -16.10
CA PRO A 95 -9.82 0.85 -16.06
C PRO A 95 -8.54 0.44 -15.31
N GLY A 96 -8.54 -0.78 -14.77
CA GLY A 96 -7.34 -1.42 -14.24
C GLY A 96 -6.91 -0.93 -12.85
N ASN A 97 -5.62 -1.05 -12.58
CA ASN A 97 -5.06 -0.68 -11.29
C ASN A 97 -4.85 0.82 -11.19
N VAL A 98 -5.17 1.35 -10.02
CA VAL A 98 -4.95 2.76 -9.67
C VAL A 98 -4.33 2.85 -8.30
N ARG A 99 -3.31 3.68 -8.14
CA ARG A 99 -2.74 4.07 -6.84
C ARG A 99 -2.49 5.57 -6.82
N LEU A 100 -2.83 6.18 -5.69
CA LEU A 100 -2.50 7.56 -5.39
C LEU A 100 -1.47 7.58 -4.27
N ARG A 101 -0.22 7.92 -4.61
CA ARG A 101 0.89 8.05 -3.67
C ARG A 101 1.06 9.50 -3.27
N LEU A 102 1.26 9.75 -1.98
CA LEU A 102 1.45 11.11 -1.48
C LEU A 102 2.94 11.37 -1.22
N HIS A 103 3.46 12.43 -1.82
CA HIS A 103 4.81 12.96 -1.57
C HIS A 103 4.69 14.44 -1.16
N GLY A 104 4.69 14.71 0.15
CA GLY A 104 4.36 16.05 0.66
C GLY A 104 2.96 16.48 0.22
N GLY A 105 2.84 17.53 -0.59
CA GLY A 105 1.57 17.98 -1.16
C GLY A 105 1.24 17.43 -2.55
N ILE A 106 2.06 16.52 -3.09
CA ILE A 106 1.91 15.98 -4.45
C ILE A 106 1.15 14.65 -4.41
N ALA A 107 0.02 14.58 -5.08
CA ALA A 107 -0.67 13.34 -5.42
C ALA A 107 -0.01 12.76 -6.68
N ARG A 108 0.83 11.74 -6.55
CA ARG A 108 1.42 11.00 -7.67
C ARG A 108 0.48 9.84 -8.02
N LEU A 109 -0.04 9.85 -9.24
CA LEU A 109 -0.93 8.84 -9.77
C LEU A 109 -0.12 7.74 -10.48
N GLU A 110 -0.36 6.50 -10.09
CA GLU A 110 0.12 5.32 -10.79
C GLU A 110 -1.10 4.57 -11.33
N VAL A 111 -1.16 4.39 -12.63
CA VAL A 111 -2.25 3.69 -13.32
C VAL A 111 -1.66 2.72 -14.33
N ASP A 112 -2.42 1.69 -14.72
CA ASP A 112 -1.98 0.81 -15.81
C ASP A 112 -1.82 1.62 -17.10
N ASN A 113 -0.88 1.21 -17.96
CA ASN A 113 -0.52 1.94 -19.20
C ASN A 113 -1.73 2.17 -20.11
N GLU A 114 -2.68 1.23 -20.13
CA GLU A 114 -3.91 1.31 -20.91
C GLU A 114 -4.83 2.45 -20.46
N ALA A 115 -4.69 2.89 -19.20
CA ALA A 115 -5.48 3.99 -18.65
C ALA A 115 -4.90 5.39 -18.94
N PHE A 116 -3.65 5.50 -19.43
CA PHE A 116 -2.96 6.78 -19.64
C PHE A 116 -3.72 7.72 -20.55
N ALA A 117 -4.12 7.26 -21.73
CA ALA A 117 -4.84 8.09 -22.70
C ALA A 117 -6.12 8.65 -22.07
N ARG A 118 -6.92 7.79 -21.44
CA ARG A 118 -8.17 8.19 -20.76
C ARG A 118 -7.92 9.17 -19.62
N LEU A 119 -6.89 8.94 -18.80
CA LEU A 119 -6.52 9.86 -17.71
C LEU A 119 -6.19 11.25 -18.26
N LEU A 120 -5.43 11.33 -19.35
CA LEU A 120 -5.03 12.59 -19.98
C LEU A 120 -6.23 13.31 -20.58
N ASP A 121 -7.16 12.59 -21.21
CA ASP A 121 -8.41 13.16 -21.74
C ASP A 121 -9.26 13.77 -20.62
N MET A 122 -9.28 13.13 -19.44
CA MET A 122 -10.04 13.56 -18.26
C MET A 122 -9.24 14.46 -17.31
N ARG A 123 -8.03 14.89 -17.67
CA ARG A 123 -7.10 15.59 -16.76
C ARG A 123 -7.71 16.75 -15.99
N ALA A 124 -8.57 17.54 -16.63
CA ALA A 124 -9.19 18.71 -16.00
C ALA A 124 -10.11 18.31 -14.84
N ASP A 125 -10.90 17.25 -15.02
CA ASP A 125 -11.81 16.74 -14.01
C ASP A 125 -11.03 16.05 -12.87
N VAL A 126 -10.03 15.23 -13.21
CA VAL A 126 -9.16 14.56 -12.24
C VAL A 126 -8.45 15.59 -11.37
N VAL A 127 -7.86 16.63 -11.96
CA VAL A 127 -7.18 17.71 -11.22
C VAL A 127 -8.17 18.44 -10.31
N ARG A 128 -9.36 18.78 -10.80
CA ARG A 128 -10.39 19.46 -10.02
C ARG A 128 -10.81 18.62 -8.81
N GLN A 129 -11.08 17.34 -9.00
CA GLN A 129 -11.51 16.43 -7.93
C GLN A 129 -10.40 16.25 -6.88
N LEU A 130 -9.18 15.95 -7.30
CA LEU A 130 -8.09 15.73 -6.36
C LEU A 130 -7.68 17.01 -5.61
N LYS A 131 -7.71 18.18 -6.27
CA LYS A 131 -7.51 19.45 -5.58
C LYS A 131 -8.65 19.75 -4.60
N GLY A 132 -9.88 19.37 -4.91
CA GLY A 132 -11.02 19.44 -3.99
C GLY A 132 -10.82 18.61 -2.72
N LEU A 133 -10.08 17.50 -2.79
CA LEU A 133 -9.66 16.69 -1.65
C LEU A 133 -8.46 17.26 -0.89
N GLY A 134 -7.90 18.41 -1.32
CA GLY A 134 -6.83 19.11 -0.63
C GLY A 134 -5.40 18.76 -1.08
N PHE A 135 -5.24 18.06 -2.23
CA PHE A 135 -3.90 17.88 -2.82
C PHE A 135 -3.46 19.15 -3.54
N THR A 136 -2.21 19.55 -3.32
CA THR A 136 -1.65 20.78 -3.92
C THR A 136 -1.32 20.58 -5.40
N TYR A 137 -0.68 19.45 -5.70
CA TYR A 137 -0.26 19.08 -7.05
C TYR A 137 -0.74 17.69 -7.39
N VAL A 138 -1.03 17.47 -8.67
CA VAL A 138 -1.36 16.15 -9.25
C VAL A 138 -0.34 15.85 -10.32
N ALA A 139 0.35 14.73 -10.19
CA ALA A 139 1.36 14.25 -11.12
C ALA A 139 1.02 12.84 -11.59
N LEU A 140 1.35 12.52 -12.83
CA LEU A 140 1.28 11.16 -13.37
C LEU A 140 2.66 10.54 -13.34
N ASP A 141 2.77 9.34 -12.76
CA ASP A 141 3.98 8.52 -12.86
C ASP A 141 4.04 7.89 -14.25
N LEU A 142 5.04 8.28 -15.05
CA LEU A 142 5.19 7.79 -16.41
C LEU A 142 5.60 6.31 -16.51
N GLU A 143 6.10 5.73 -15.42
CA GLU A 143 6.37 4.28 -15.36
C GLU A 143 5.11 3.45 -15.11
N GLY A 144 3.99 4.10 -14.80
CA GLY A 144 2.72 3.45 -14.56
C GLY A 144 2.62 2.72 -13.22
N PHE A 145 1.58 1.90 -13.10
CA PHE A 145 1.38 1.08 -11.90
C PHE A 145 2.42 -0.04 -11.83
N ARG A 146 3.09 -0.15 -10.68
CA ARG A 146 3.97 -1.27 -10.36
C ARG A 146 3.93 -1.59 -8.87
N SER A 147 4.02 -2.88 -8.56
CA SER A 147 4.13 -3.32 -7.17
C SER A 147 5.47 -2.86 -6.59
N GLY A 148 5.47 -2.35 -5.35
CA GLY A 148 6.69 -1.92 -4.68
C GLY A 148 7.26 -0.57 -5.16
N SER A 149 6.49 0.24 -5.88
CA SER A 149 6.96 1.55 -6.38
C SER A 149 7.44 2.52 -5.28
N MET A 150 7.02 2.30 -4.03
CA MET A 150 7.49 3.09 -2.88
C MET A 150 8.76 2.51 -2.24
N ASP A 151 9.20 1.32 -2.66
CA ASP A 151 10.39 0.64 -2.13
C ASP A 151 11.65 1.00 -2.94
N VAL A 152 11.49 1.71 -4.05
CA VAL A 152 12.60 2.22 -4.88
C VAL A 152 13.43 3.18 -4.04
N GLY A 153 14.72 2.90 -3.91
CA GLY A 153 15.66 3.69 -3.08
C GLY A 153 15.85 3.18 -1.64
N ILE A 154 15.01 2.23 -1.15
CA ILE A 154 15.22 1.62 0.18
C ILE A 154 16.22 0.46 0.09
N THR A 155 16.22 -0.28 -1.00
CA THR A 155 17.13 -1.38 -1.27
C THR A 155 18.60 -0.94 -1.37
N GLU A 156 18.87 0.30 -1.73
CA GLU A 156 20.22 0.85 -1.77
C GLU A 156 20.81 1.14 -0.38
N VAL A 157 19.96 1.45 0.62
CA VAL A 157 20.40 1.78 1.99
C VAL A 157 20.75 0.53 2.80
N HIS A 158 20.24 -0.64 2.45
CA HIS A 158 20.50 -1.89 3.16
C HIS A 158 21.64 -2.73 2.57
N GLY A 159 22.20 -2.34 1.44
CA GLY A 159 23.34 -3.00 0.79
C GLY A 159 24.72 -2.42 1.14
N SER A 160 24.79 -1.24 1.77
CA SER A 160 26.05 -0.63 2.21
C SER A 160 25.86 -0.04 3.61
N ALA A 161 26.27 -0.79 4.61
CA ALA A 161 26.50 -0.24 5.94
C ALA A 161 27.75 0.66 5.87
N ASP A 162 27.57 1.91 5.42
CA ASP A 162 28.56 2.97 5.64
C ASP A 162 28.17 3.70 6.95
N PRO A 163 29.02 3.72 7.98
CA PRO A 163 28.72 4.36 9.26
C PRO A 163 28.80 5.91 9.24
N SER A 164 28.96 6.54 8.08
CA SER A 164 29.08 7.99 7.99
C SER A 164 27.78 8.66 7.48
N GLY A 165 26.73 8.62 8.22
CA GLY A 165 25.43 9.32 8.13
C GLY A 165 25.30 10.61 7.31
N ALA A 166 25.59 10.61 6.02
CA ALA A 166 25.31 11.72 5.10
C ALA A 166 24.19 11.31 4.14
N VAL A 167 23.02 11.90 4.31
CA VAL A 167 21.89 11.83 3.37
C VAL A 167 22.20 12.78 2.22
N PRO A 168 22.27 12.35 0.94
CA PRO A 168 22.32 13.28 -0.20
C PRO A 168 20.96 13.97 -0.37
N LEU A 169 21.04 15.26 -0.70
CA LEU A 169 19.90 16.12 -1.03
C LEU A 169 19.22 15.72 -2.33
#